data_584e6bf5de0e94b74623c1e34a14181a
#
_entry.id   584e6bf5de0e94b74623c1e34a14181a
#
_cell.length_a   1.000
_cell.length_b   1.000
_cell.length_c   1.000
_cell.angle_alpha   90.00
_cell.angle_beta   90.00
_cell.angle_gamma   90.00
#
_symmetry.space_group_name_H-M   'P 1'
#
loop_
_entity.id
_entity.type
_entity.pdbx_description
1 polymer ?
#
loop_
_entity_poly.entity_id
_entity_poly.type
_entity_poly.pdbx_seq_one_letter_code
_entity_poly.pdbx_strand_id
1 'polypeptide(L)'
;MKRMIFAVAILLSVFAFTSCEEDKYGYDNRVTFSARGGTEDVDGDDPIYTLSIGDYDGNEKPAEGEVIMTANYDWLTASAVKGPGEIKLIAEPNNTGKKRKLFVYGMVRNKVIDITVVQEK
;
A
#
# COMPACT_ATOMS: atom_id res chain seq x y z
N MET A 1 16.00 -36.80 -9.83
CA MET A 1 15.51 -36.34 -9.98
C MET A 1 14.93 -35.85 -9.80
N LYS A 2 15.28 -36.03 -9.69
CA LYS A 2 14.63 -35.47 -9.78
C LYS A 2 14.08 -34.72 -9.61
N ARG A 3 14.40 -34.87 -9.59
CA ARG A 3 13.71 -34.08 -9.65
C ARG A 3 13.12 -33.32 -9.58
N MET A 4 13.40 -33.46 -9.62
CA MET A 4 12.68 -32.66 -9.75
C MET A 4 11.98 -32.03 -9.61
N ILE A 5 12.32 -32.34 -9.58
CA ILE A 5 11.49 -31.73 -9.68
C ILE A 5 10.93 -31.07 -9.37
N PHE A 6 11.19 -31.23 -9.32
CA PHE A 6 10.36 -30.47 -9.22
C PHE A 6 9.90 -29.70 -9.03
N ALA A 7 10.30 -30.09 -8.99
CA ALA A 7 9.64 -29.31 -8.95
C ALA A 7 9.02 -28.71 -8.86
N VAL A 8 9.24 -29.01 -8.87
CA VAL A 8 8.47 -28.33 -8.94
C VAL A 8 7.82 -27.73 -8.70
N ALA A 9 8.19 -27.99 -8.56
CA ALA A 9 7.41 -27.30 -8.44
C ALA A 9 6.93 -26.63 -8.08
N ILE A 10 7.25 -26.83 -8.09
CA ILE A 10 6.63 -26.12 -7.95
C ILE A 10 6.20 -25.38 -7.80
N LEU A 11 6.46 -25.55 -7.85
CA LEU A 11 5.82 -24.74 -7.88
C LEU A 11 5.19 -24.17 -7.79
N LEU A 12 5.36 -24.35 -7.82
CA LEU A 12 4.52 -23.65 -7.88
C LEU A 12 3.97 -23.04 -7.60
N SER A 13 4.22 -23.13 -7.53
CA SER A 13 3.49 -22.32 -7.40
C SER A 13 3.11 -21.64 -7.14
N VAL A 14 3.29 -21.77 -7.19
CA VAL A 14 2.77 -20.86 -7.07
C VAL A 14 2.32 -20.20 -7.14
N PHE A 15 2.30 -20.12 -7.18
CA PHE A 15 1.64 -19.24 -7.40
C PHE A 15 0.98 -18.70 -7.25
N ALA A 16 1.13 -18.82 -7.30
CA ALA A 16 0.43 -18.13 -7.22
C ALA A 16 -0.07 -17.78 -6.74
N PHE A 17 0.05 -17.75 -6.68
CA PHE A 17 -0.53 -17.13 -6.33
C PHE A 17 -0.75 -16.51 -6.08
N THR A 18 -0.34 -16.52 -6.00
CA THR A 18 -0.71 -15.71 -6.02
C THR A 18 -1.21 -15.28 -5.88
N SER A 19 -1.20 -15.36 -5.57
CA SER A 19 -1.81 -14.69 -5.60
C SER A 19 -2.48 -14.18 -5.37
N CYS A 20 -2.59 -14.76 -5.32
CA CYS A 20 -3.61 -14.08 -5.07
C CYS A 20 -3.60 -12.73 -4.53
N GLU A 21 -2.64 -12.21 -4.52
CA GLU A 21 -2.48 -10.87 -4.07
C GLU A 21 -2.77 -9.92 -5.20
N GLU A 22 -4.02 -9.85 -5.54
CA GLU A 22 -4.42 -8.98 -6.64
C GLU A 22 -4.73 -7.59 -6.13
N ASP A 23 -4.58 -6.61 -7.00
CA ASP A 23 -4.98 -5.25 -6.71
C ASP A 23 -6.50 -5.22 -6.57
N LYS A 24 -6.99 -4.60 -5.51
CA LYS A 24 -8.42 -4.54 -5.26
C LYS A 24 -8.99 -3.28 -5.89
N TYR A 25 -9.99 -3.44 -6.74
CA TYR A 25 -10.68 -2.31 -7.37
C TYR A 25 -9.72 -1.39 -8.12
N GLY A 26 -8.65 -1.97 -8.66
CA GLY A 26 -7.67 -1.20 -9.41
C GLY A 26 -6.61 -0.52 -8.58
N TYR A 27 -6.74 -0.53 -7.25
CA TYR A 27 -5.72 0.08 -6.38
C TYR A 27 -4.53 -0.86 -6.22
N ASP A 28 -3.33 -0.34 -6.36
CA ASP A 28 -2.12 -1.11 -6.14
C ASP A 28 -2.09 -1.62 -4.71
N ASN A 29 -1.56 -2.82 -4.51
CA ASN A 29 -1.44 -3.36 -3.16
C ASN A 29 -0.06 -3.11 -2.57
N ARG A 30 0.85 -2.52 -3.32
CA ARG A 30 2.20 -2.26 -2.85
C ARG A 30 2.81 -1.08 -3.59
N VAL A 31 3.44 -0.19 -2.84
CA VAL A 31 4.14 0.97 -3.40
C VAL A 31 5.51 1.01 -2.74
N THR A 32 6.55 1.23 -3.54
CA THR A 32 7.92 1.28 -3.04
C THR A 32 8.53 2.64 -3.36
N PHE A 33 9.06 3.28 -2.33
CA PHE A 33 9.79 4.53 -2.47
C PHE A 33 11.28 4.27 -2.34
N SER A 34 12.07 5.08 -3.03
CA SER A 34 13.52 5.09 -2.78
C SER A 34 13.80 5.79 -1.46
N ALA A 35 15.05 5.71 -1.01
CA ALA A 35 15.45 6.38 0.23
C ALA A 35 15.30 7.90 0.15
N ARG A 36 15.28 8.46 -1.04
CA ARG A 36 15.11 9.91 -1.20
C ARG A 36 13.70 10.37 -0.84
N GLY A 37 12.74 9.45 -0.81
CA GLY A 37 11.37 9.84 -0.67
C GLY A 37 10.79 10.28 -2.00
N GLY A 38 9.68 11.00 -1.93
CA GLY A 38 9.04 11.49 -3.15
C GLY A 38 7.54 11.35 -3.09
N THR A 39 6.93 11.38 -4.25
CA THR A 39 5.48 11.34 -4.39
C THR A 39 5.11 10.23 -5.36
N GLU A 40 4.08 9.44 -4.98
CA GLU A 40 3.52 8.40 -5.83
C GLU A 40 2.01 8.53 -5.79
N ASP A 41 1.39 8.38 -6.95
CA ASP A 41 -0.07 8.40 -7.05
C ASP A 41 -0.57 6.99 -7.25
N VAL A 42 -1.64 6.64 -6.53
CA VAL A 42 -2.30 5.35 -6.65
C VAL A 42 -3.72 5.60 -7.11
N ASP A 43 -4.03 5.15 -8.31
CA ASP A 43 -5.36 5.36 -8.89
C ASP A 43 -6.11 4.05 -8.88
N GLY A 44 -7.37 4.10 -8.47
CA GLY A 44 -8.23 2.94 -8.50
C GLY A 44 -9.44 3.17 -9.37
N ASP A 45 -10.22 2.12 -9.54
CA ASP A 45 -11.40 2.16 -10.40
C ASP A 45 -12.64 2.65 -9.66
N ASP A 46 -12.67 2.50 -8.35
CA ASP A 46 -13.83 2.85 -7.55
C ASP A 46 -13.51 3.96 -6.57
N PRO A 47 -14.52 4.75 -6.19
CA PRO A 47 -14.31 5.85 -5.24
C PRO A 47 -13.81 5.36 -3.89
N ILE A 48 -13.04 6.21 -3.22
CA ILE A 48 -12.55 5.94 -1.88
C ILE A 48 -13.17 6.94 -0.91
N TYR A 49 -13.59 6.47 0.26
CA TYR A 49 -14.34 7.29 1.21
C TYR A 49 -13.69 7.41 2.58
N THR A 50 -12.71 6.58 2.89
CA THR A 50 -11.93 6.71 4.13
C THR A 50 -10.46 6.45 3.81
N LEU A 51 -9.60 6.89 4.71
CA LEU A 51 -8.17 6.74 4.52
C LEU A 51 -7.51 6.72 5.89
N SER A 52 -6.53 5.85 6.07
CA SER A 52 -5.74 5.83 7.29
C SER A 52 -4.37 5.23 7.02
N ILE A 53 -3.42 5.47 7.92
CA ILE A 53 -2.09 4.89 7.85
C ILE A 53 -1.86 4.11 9.12
N GLY A 54 -1.35 2.88 9.00
CA GLY A 54 -1.09 2.04 10.14
C GLY A 54 0.30 1.45 10.12
N ASP A 55 0.73 0.90 11.27
CA ASP A 55 2.02 0.24 11.40
C ASP A 55 1.84 -1.23 11.76
N TYR A 56 2.94 -1.94 11.97
CA TYR A 56 2.90 -3.36 12.30
C TYR A 56 2.29 -3.62 13.67
N ASP A 57 2.36 -2.65 14.56
CA ASP A 57 1.92 -2.84 15.94
C ASP A 57 0.43 -2.58 16.10
N GLY A 58 -0.25 -2.28 15.03
CA GLY A 58 -1.69 -2.04 15.08
C GLY A 58 -2.06 -0.60 15.35
N ASN A 59 -1.09 0.30 15.45
CA ASN A 59 -1.38 1.71 15.58
C ASN A 59 -1.85 2.24 14.24
N GLU A 60 -2.85 3.12 14.29
CA GLU A 60 -3.47 3.60 13.06
C GLU A 60 -3.85 5.05 13.23
N LYS A 61 -3.56 5.84 12.20
CA LYS A 61 -3.88 7.27 12.17
C LYS A 61 -4.89 7.53 11.07
N PRO A 62 -6.15 7.80 11.41
CA PRO A 62 -7.14 8.09 10.39
C PRO A 62 -6.92 9.46 9.76
N ALA A 63 -7.31 9.58 8.51
CA ALA A 63 -7.24 10.84 7.81
C ALA A 63 -8.31 11.79 8.32
N GLU A 64 -8.05 13.08 8.17
CA GLU A 64 -8.97 14.14 8.56
C GLU A 64 -9.28 15.00 7.36
N GLY A 65 -10.47 15.58 7.36
CA GLY A 65 -10.91 16.44 6.28
C GLY A 65 -12.19 15.94 5.65
N GLU A 66 -13.05 16.87 5.22
CA GLU A 66 -14.34 16.49 4.67
C GLU A 66 -14.30 16.29 3.16
N VAL A 67 -13.53 17.11 2.48
CA VAL A 67 -13.40 17.00 1.02
C VAL A 67 -12.07 16.35 0.66
N ILE A 68 -11.01 16.83 1.26
CA ILE A 68 -9.68 16.23 1.07
C ILE A 68 -9.31 15.58 2.39
N MET A 69 -9.10 14.26 2.33
CA MET A 69 -8.70 13.48 3.49
C MET A 69 -7.18 13.41 3.51
N THR A 70 -6.57 13.73 4.65
CA THR A 70 -5.13 13.68 4.78
C THR A 70 -4.74 13.00 6.08
N ALA A 71 -3.87 12.01 5.98
CA ALA A 71 -3.29 11.33 7.13
C ALA A 71 -1.78 11.47 7.05
N ASN A 72 -1.18 11.73 8.19
CA ASN A 72 0.28 11.80 8.28
C ASN A 72 0.71 10.91 9.43
N TYR A 73 1.58 9.96 9.15
CA TYR A 73 2.09 9.06 10.18
C TYR A 73 3.57 8.85 9.93
N ASP A 74 4.38 9.34 10.86
CA ASP A 74 5.83 9.20 10.79
C ASP A 74 6.34 9.81 9.49
N TRP A 75 6.90 9.00 8.61
CA TRP A 75 7.53 9.46 7.37
C TRP A 75 6.59 9.53 6.18
N LEU A 76 5.34 9.13 6.35
CA LEU A 76 4.40 8.97 5.22
C LEU A 76 3.20 9.89 5.38
N THR A 77 2.83 10.53 4.28
CA THR A 77 1.59 11.29 4.20
C THR A 77 0.75 10.68 3.07
N ALA A 78 -0.51 10.44 3.36
CA ALA A 78 -1.46 9.95 2.38
C ALA A 78 -2.62 10.92 2.30
N SER A 79 -3.01 11.30 1.09
CA SER A 79 -4.15 12.18 0.92
C SER A 79 -4.98 11.74 -0.27
N ALA A 80 -6.27 12.03 -0.19
CA ALA A 80 -7.20 11.69 -1.25
C ALA A 80 -8.38 12.65 -1.20
N VAL A 81 -8.91 12.98 -2.38
CA VAL A 81 -10.19 13.67 -2.43
C VAL A 81 -11.25 12.59 -2.23
N LYS A 82 -12.19 12.88 -1.33
CA LYS A 82 -13.24 11.92 -1.04
C LYS A 82 -14.08 11.72 -2.30
N GLY A 83 -14.22 10.49 -2.74
CA GLY A 83 -15.00 10.15 -3.92
C GLY A 83 -14.15 9.61 -5.05
N PRO A 84 -13.36 10.43 -5.75
CA PRO A 84 -12.52 9.90 -6.83
C PRO A 84 -11.56 8.83 -6.33
N GLY A 85 -11.25 7.88 -7.18
CA GLY A 85 -10.38 6.78 -6.80
C GLY A 85 -8.91 7.12 -6.97
N GLU A 86 -8.41 8.08 -6.18
CA GLU A 86 -7.05 8.57 -6.35
C GLU A 86 -6.44 8.89 -4.99
N ILE A 87 -5.29 8.29 -4.70
CA ILE A 87 -4.57 8.50 -3.45
C ILE A 87 -3.18 9.02 -3.79
N LYS A 88 -2.78 10.10 -3.14
CA LYS A 88 -1.41 10.63 -3.28
C LYS A 88 -0.63 10.24 -2.04
N LEU A 89 0.52 9.61 -2.24
CA LEU A 89 1.41 9.21 -1.17
C LEU A 89 2.68 10.02 -1.26
N ILE A 90 3.10 10.58 -0.14
CA ILE A 90 4.32 11.38 -0.06
C ILE A 90 5.19 10.81 1.04
N ALA A 91 6.42 10.44 0.71
CA ALA A 91 7.36 9.88 1.67
C ALA A 91 8.52 10.84 1.89
N GLU A 92 8.89 11.04 3.15
CA GLU A 92 10.07 11.82 3.50
C GLU A 92 11.32 11.01 3.22
N PRO A 93 12.49 11.66 3.10
CA PRO A 93 13.74 10.93 2.93
C PRO A 93 13.99 9.97 4.07
N ASN A 94 14.55 8.82 3.77
CA ASN A 94 14.87 7.80 4.76
C ASN A 94 16.35 7.89 5.11
N ASN A 95 16.64 8.43 6.27
CA ASN A 95 18.01 8.58 6.77
C ASN A 95 18.32 7.59 7.87
N THR A 96 17.48 6.55 8.04
CA THR A 96 17.66 5.59 9.14
C THR A 96 18.67 4.50 8.81
N GLY A 97 18.98 4.31 7.53
CA GLY A 97 19.84 3.22 7.11
C GLY A 97 19.12 1.88 7.06
N LYS A 98 17.82 1.86 7.28
CA LYS A 98 17.03 0.64 7.28
C LYS A 98 15.80 0.80 6.41
N LYS A 99 15.42 -0.27 5.76
CA LYS A 99 14.14 -0.33 5.06
C LYS A 99 13.01 -0.17 6.07
N ARG A 100 11.96 0.53 5.68
CA ARG A 100 10.82 0.74 6.58
C ARG A 100 9.52 0.60 5.81
N LYS A 101 8.44 0.35 6.56
CA LYS A 101 7.18 -0.04 5.95
C LYS A 101 6.02 0.49 6.78
N LEU A 102 5.00 0.98 6.09
CA LEU A 102 3.73 1.36 6.68
C LEU A 102 2.63 0.85 5.78
N PHE A 103 1.40 0.93 6.25
CA PHE A 103 0.25 0.43 5.52
C PHE A 103 -0.77 1.55 5.36
N VAL A 104 -1.34 1.66 4.17
CA VAL A 104 -2.40 2.62 3.90
C VAL A 104 -3.68 1.84 3.70
N TYR A 105 -4.72 2.23 4.44
CA TYR A 105 -6.02 1.58 4.37
C TYR A 105 -7.05 2.57 3.86
N GLY A 106 -8.00 2.07 3.12
CA GLY A 106 -9.10 2.87 2.66
C GLY A 106 -10.33 2.00 2.45
N MET A 107 -11.49 2.61 2.52
CA MET A 107 -12.74 1.88 2.30
C MET A 107 -13.27 2.19 0.91
N VAL A 108 -13.45 1.15 0.13
CA VAL A 108 -13.97 1.21 -1.23
C VAL A 108 -15.16 0.27 -1.24
N ARG A 109 -16.34 0.81 -1.56
CA ARG A 109 -17.59 0.05 -1.45
C ARG A 109 -17.76 -0.41 -0.01
N ASN A 110 -17.85 -1.72 0.22
CA ASN A 110 -17.96 -2.27 1.58
C ASN A 110 -16.70 -3.04 1.96
N LYS A 111 -15.60 -2.80 1.27
CA LYS A 111 -14.36 -3.53 1.48
C LYS A 111 -13.24 -2.58 1.84
N VAL A 112 -12.31 -3.06 2.63
CA VAL A 112 -11.11 -2.31 2.96
C VAL A 112 -10.02 -2.72 1.99
N ILE A 113 -9.42 -1.74 1.35
CA ILE A 113 -8.19 -1.98 0.58
C ILE A 113 -7.01 -1.71 1.51
N ASP A 114 -5.91 -2.40 1.30
CA ASP A 114 -4.69 -2.08 2.01
C ASP A 114 -3.54 -2.02 1.02
N ILE A 115 -2.68 -1.03 1.23
CA ILE A 115 -1.53 -0.81 0.38
C ILE A 115 -0.31 -0.87 1.27
N THR A 116 0.60 -1.79 0.99
CA THR A 116 1.85 -1.87 1.71
C THR A 116 2.80 -0.85 1.10
N VAL A 117 3.27 0.11 1.91
CA VAL A 117 4.17 1.15 1.45
C VAL A 117 5.55 0.88 2.04
N VAL A 118 6.52 0.65 1.18
CA VAL A 118 7.88 0.29 1.56
C VAL A 118 8.80 1.41 1.15
N GLN A 119 9.74 1.76 2.01
CA GLN A 119 10.79 2.70 1.63
C GLN A 119 12.15 2.04 1.80
N GLU A 120 12.95 2.11 0.74
CA GLU A 120 14.29 1.52 0.75
C GLU A 120 15.22 2.33 1.64
N LYS A 121 16.30 1.67 2.04
CA LYS A 121 17.32 2.30 2.85
C LYS A 121 18.32 3.08 2.03
#